data_779e390dfed83c10da167c4d1fd1cc63
#
_entry.id   779e390dfed83c10da167c4d1fd1cc63
#
_cell.length_a   1.000
_cell.length_b   1.000
_cell.length_c   1.000
_cell.angle_alpha   90.00
_cell.angle_beta   90.00
_cell.angle_gamma   90.00
#
_symmetry.space_group_name_H-M   'P 1'
#
loop_
_entity.id
_entity.type
_entity.pdbx_description
1 polymer ?
#
loop_
_entity_poly.entity_id
_entity_poly.type
_entity_poly.pdbx_seq_one_letter_code
_entity_poly.pdbx_strand_id
1 'polypeptide(L)'
;MKDLSNISVVLPSLDPDEKLIAVVDGLLEYGFSHIILVNDGSKQENLHYFTDLAAQHPEITLLHHEVNKGKGAALKNAFRWFLANRPEGFGVVTVDGDNQHHPEDTRRCCEHMLSTGHTVLGCRDFTMDHVPARSRFGNHTTSLVFKLFVGMTISDTQTGLRAIPRAVLEELVEVYGDRFEYETNMLLAFKTRGIAFDEVKIRTVYIEENKSSHFRVIHDSWRIYKLILAHFFRYTLSSVASFVIDSGMVYLLTRLLPLADPMLGYVSTVGARAVSSVINFFMNKKLVFESKVSTGKAMLRYYALALPQLLVQTLANQGLYTLLGITESQAGLRTLIHILVMCVLFLISFTVQQRWVFAPQKTK
;
A
#
# COMPACT_ATOMS: atom_id res chain seq x y z
N MET A 1 -22.99 24.22 -7.00
CA MET A 1 -22.36 23.36 -5.99
C MET A 1 -23.25 22.13 -5.84
N LYS A 2 -22.65 20.92 -5.76
CA LYS A 2 -23.43 19.70 -5.52
C LYS A 2 -23.95 19.66 -4.09
N ASP A 3 -25.11 19.04 -3.90
CA ASP A 3 -25.67 18.78 -2.57
C ASP A 3 -24.81 17.73 -1.82
N LEU A 4 -24.38 18.04 -0.62
CA LEU A 4 -23.59 17.18 0.26
C LEU A 4 -24.43 16.53 1.37
N SER A 5 -25.74 16.70 1.39
CA SER A 5 -26.63 16.18 2.46
C SER A 5 -26.55 14.67 2.63
N ASN A 6 -26.20 13.96 1.56
CA ASN A 6 -26.03 12.50 1.52
C ASN A 6 -24.61 12.02 1.86
N ILE A 7 -23.72 12.94 2.27
CA ILE A 7 -22.35 12.61 2.69
C ILE A 7 -22.20 12.90 4.17
N SER A 8 -21.60 11.96 4.91
CA SER A 8 -21.23 12.18 6.30
C SER A 8 -19.73 12.41 6.42
N VAL A 9 -19.34 13.43 7.19
CA VAL A 9 -17.92 13.60 7.57
C VAL A 9 -17.62 12.66 8.73
N VAL A 10 -16.53 11.92 8.65
CA VAL A 10 -16.00 11.08 9.74
C VAL A 10 -14.77 11.76 10.32
N LEU A 11 -14.84 12.16 11.57
CA LEU A 11 -13.84 12.95 12.27
C LEU A 11 -13.34 12.20 13.52
N PRO A 12 -12.36 11.27 13.40
CA PRO A 12 -11.77 10.60 14.54
C PRO A 12 -10.83 11.56 15.28
N SER A 13 -10.91 11.62 16.60
CA SER A 13 -10.08 12.50 17.42
C SER A 13 -9.66 11.84 18.73
N LEU A 14 -8.42 12.13 19.15
CA LEU A 14 -7.84 11.72 20.43
C LEU A 14 -7.14 12.92 21.05
N ASP A 15 -7.50 13.24 22.27
CA ASP A 15 -6.93 14.37 23.02
C ASP A 15 -6.89 15.68 22.18
N PRO A 16 -8.05 16.13 21.62
CA PRO A 16 -8.09 17.31 20.76
C PRO A 16 -7.78 18.61 21.53
N ASP A 17 -7.49 19.63 20.75
CA ASP A 17 -7.38 21.02 21.18
C ASP A 17 -8.41 21.89 20.41
N GLU A 18 -8.29 23.22 20.53
CA GLU A 18 -9.17 24.19 19.85
C GLU A 18 -9.25 24.03 18.33
N LYS A 19 -8.28 23.34 17.71
CA LYS A 19 -8.30 23.08 16.26
C LYS A 19 -9.51 22.24 15.86
N LEU A 20 -9.98 21.33 16.74
CA LEU A 20 -11.16 20.53 16.46
C LEU A 20 -12.41 21.41 16.25
N ILE A 21 -12.56 22.48 17.02
CA ILE A 21 -13.67 23.45 16.88
C ILE A 21 -13.58 24.09 15.49
N ALA A 22 -12.41 24.62 15.12
CA ALA A 22 -12.20 25.25 13.83
C ALA A 22 -12.46 24.29 12.63
N VAL A 23 -12.15 23.01 12.78
CA VAL A 23 -12.47 21.98 11.76
C VAL A 23 -13.98 21.82 11.62
N VAL A 24 -14.71 21.69 12.73
CA VAL A 24 -16.16 21.51 12.72
C VAL A 24 -16.86 22.73 12.12
N ASP A 25 -16.53 23.92 12.60
CA ASP A 25 -17.12 25.17 12.11
C ASP A 25 -16.88 25.35 10.61
N GLY A 26 -15.65 25.13 10.15
CA GLY A 26 -15.31 25.21 8.74
C GLY A 26 -16.06 24.19 7.88
N LEU A 27 -16.26 22.97 8.36
CA LEU A 27 -17.04 21.95 7.65
C LEU A 27 -18.51 22.34 7.52
N LEU A 28 -19.13 22.85 8.60
CA LEU A 28 -20.51 23.32 8.61
C LEU A 28 -20.70 24.53 7.67
N GLU A 29 -19.78 25.49 7.69
CA GLU A 29 -19.78 26.66 6.78
C GLU A 29 -19.74 26.24 5.31
N TYR A 30 -18.99 25.18 4.99
CA TYR A 30 -18.90 24.65 3.62
C TYR A 30 -20.04 23.70 3.24
N GLY A 31 -21.08 23.60 4.08
CA GLY A 31 -22.35 22.93 3.76
C GLY A 31 -22.38 21.43 4.04
N PHE A 32 -21.50 20.93 4.92
CA PHE A 32 -21.66 19.58 5.47
C PHE A 32 -22.73 19.59 6.57
N SER A 33 -23.76 18.79 6.40
CA SER A 33 -24.92 18.75 7.31
C SER A 33 -24.90 17.52 8.23
N HIS A 34 -23.88 16.70 8.19
CA HIS A 34 -23.76 15.53 9.07
C HIS A 34 -22.31 15.17 9.36
N ILE A 35 -21.93 15.21 10.63
CA ILE A 35 -20.57 14.92 11.11
C ILE A 35 -20.65 13.78 12.14
N ILE A 36 -19.92 12.71 11.91
CA ILE A 36 -19.71 11.60 12.85
C ILE A 36 -18.39 11.87 13.56
N LEU A 37 -18.47 12.50 14.72
CA LEU A 37 -17.33 12.81 15.58
C LEU A 37 -17.04 11.59 16.48
N VAL A 38 -15.82 11.07 16.45
CA VAL A 38 -15.44 9.89 17.24
C VAL A 38 -14.37 10.26 18.27
N ASN A 39 -14.74 10.22 19.54
CA ASN A 39 -13.78 10.28 20.63
C ASN A 39 -13.13 8.90 20.83
N ASP A 40 -11.85 8.77 20.53
CA ASP A 40 -11.11 7.51 20.65
C ASP A 40 -10.45 7.36 22.03
N GLY A 41 -11.21 7.60 23.11
CA GLY A 41 -10.73 7.41 24.49
C GLY A 41 -9.79 8.52 24.95
N SER A 42 -10.17 9.77 24.70
CA SER A 42 -9.46 10.95 25.18
C SER A 42 -9.50 11.08 26.70
N LYS A 43 -8.53 11.81 27.25
CA LYS A 43 -8.46 12.12 28.66
C LYS A 43 -9.65 12.98 29.11
N GLN A 44 -9.99 12.87 30.39
CA GLN A 44 -11.13 13.57 31.00
C GLN A 44 -11.07 15.09 30.77
N GLU A 45 -9.89 15.68 30.82
CA GLU A 45 -9.66 17.12 30.61
C GLU A 45 -10.07 17.61 29.21
N ASN A 46 -10.03 16.73 28.19
CA ASN A 46 -10.33 17.07 26.80
C ASN A 46 -11.74 16.64 26.35
N LEU A 47 -12.54 16.03 27.23
CA LEU A 47 -13.89 15.57 26.87
C LEU A 47 -14.84 16.70 26.53
N HIS A 48 -14.62 17.88 27.11
CA HIS A 48 -15.46 19.06 26.88
C HIS A 48 -15.49 19.45 25.39
N TYR A 49 -14.39 19.31 24.64
CA TYR A 49 -14.38 19.59 23.20
C TYR A 49 -15.43 18.78 22.45
N PHE A 50 -15.65 17.53 22.84
CA PHE A 50 -16.64 16.67 22.18
C PHE A 50 -18.06 16.96 22.63
N THR A 51 -18.26 17.10 23.94
CA THR A 51 -19.60 17.34 24.52
C THR A 51 -20.16 18.69 24.14
N ASP A 52 -19.33 19.74 24.16
CA ASP A 52 -19.74 21.08 23.83
C ASP A 52 -20.07 21.21 22.34
N LEU A 53 -19.25 20.64 21.45
CA LEU A 53 -19.55 20.62 20.03
C LEU A 53 -20.83 19.84 19.71
N ALA A 54 -21.06 18.69 20.33
CA ALA A 54 -22.28 17.91 20.14
C ALA A 54 -23.53 18.59 20.71
N ALA A 55 -23.38 19.40 21.77
CA ALA A 55 -24.47 20.16 22.33
C ALA A 55 -24.83 21.42 21.51
N GLN A 56 -23.84 22.02 20.85
CA GLN A 56 -24.03 23.25 20.05
C GLN A 56 -24.49 22.95 18.61
N HIS A 57 -24.13 21.79 18.05
CA HIS A 57 -24.39 21.46 16.66
C HIS A 57 -25.20 20.15 16.53
N PRO A 58 -26.49 20.22 16.19
CA PRO A 58 -27.36 19.05 16.01
C PRO A 58 -26.93 18.18 14.81
N GLU A 59 -26.07 18.69 13.93
CA GLU A 59 -25.45 17.98 12.81
C GLU A 59 -24.43 16.94 13.27
N ILE A 60 -23.98 16.98 14.53
CA ILE A 60 -22.95 16.10 15.07
C ILE A 60 -23.58 14.87 15.72
N THR A 61 -23.16 13.72 15.25
CA THR A 61 -23.31 12.44 15.95
C THR A 61 -22.02 12.12 16.68
N LEU A 62 -22.04 12.12 18.01
CA LEU A 62 -20.88 11.78 18.82
C LEU A 62 -20.84 10.27 19.11
N LEU A 63 -19.74 9.63 18.73
CA LEU A 63 -19.41 8.25 19.12
C LEU A 63 -18.27 8.27 20.14
N HIS A 64 -18.31 7.38 21.11
CA HIS A 64 -17.35 7.36 22.21
C HIS A 64 -16.73 5.97 22.40
N HIS A 65 -15.40 5.92 22.54
CA HIS A 65 -14.66 4.79 23.06
C HIS A 65 -14.21 5.06 24.49
N GLU A 66 -14.43 4.14 25.40
CA GLU A 66 -13.99 4.27 26.80
C GLU A 66 -12.46 4.32 26.93
N VAL A 67 -11.74 3.68 26.01
CA VAL A 67 -10.27 3.63 25.95
C VAL A 67 -9.82 3.81 24.52
N ASN A 68 -8.59 4.29 24.34
CA ASN A 68 -7.96 4.44 23.02
C ASN A 68 -7.83 3.08 22.32
N LYS A 69 -8.63 2.87 21.26
CA LYS A 69 -8.60 1.69 20.39
C LYS A 69 -7.76 1.91 19.13
N GLY A 70 -7.47 3.17 18.81
CA GLY A 70 -6.70 3.60 17.65
C GLY A 70 -7.54 4.13 16.49
N LYS A 71 -6.90 4.95 15.64
CA LYS A 71 -7.55 5.66 14.52
C LYS A 71 -8.34 4.72 13.61
N GLY A 72 -7.78 3.54 13.29
CA GLY A 72 -8.46 2.54 12.46
C GLY A 72 -9.74 2.00 13.09
N ALA A 73 -9.73 1.75 14.41
CA ALA A 73 -10.93 1.33 15.14
C ALA A 73 -12.00 2.43 15.16
N ALA A 74 -11.59 3.69 15.36
CA ALA A 74 -12.49 4.84 15.32
C ALA A 74 -13.15 5.01 13.93
N LEU A 75 -12.36 4.90 12.86
CA LEU A 75 -12.86 4.94 11.48
C LEU A 75 -13.86 3.79 11.21
N LYS A 76 -13.52 2.56 11.57
CA LYS A 76 -14.40 1.40 11.39
C LYS A 76 -15.70 1.53 12.19
N ASN A 77 -15.64 2.09 13.40
CA ASN A 77 -16.82 2.35 14.22
C ASN A 77 -17.75 3.36 13.52
N ALA A 78 -17.20 4.47 13.04
CA ALA A 78 -17.96 5.46 12.28
C ALA A 78 -18.55 4.89 10.99
N PHE A 79 -17.81 4.06 10.26
CA PHE A 79 -18.31 3.42 9.02
C PHE A 79 -19.47 2.46 9.31
N ARG A 80 -19.37 1.64 10.38
CA ARG A 80 -20.48 0.77 10.80
C ARG A 80 -21.70 1.57 11.22
N TRP A 81 -21.50 2.65 11.98
CA TRP A 81 -22.58 3.53 12.36
C TRP A 81 -23.28 4.14 11.15
N PHE A 82 -22.50 4.68 10.18
CA PHE A 82 -23.03 5.23 8.93
C PHE A 82 -23.82 4.19 8.14
N LEU A 83 -23.29 3.00 7.95
CA LEU A 83 -23.94 1.92 7.22
C LEU A 83 -25.28 1.51 7.85
N ALA A 84 -25.36 1.53 9.18
CA ALA A 84 -26.57 1.14 9.91
C ALA A 84 -27.62 2.26 9.99
N ASN A 85 -27.20 3.53 10.11
CA ASN A 85 -28.11 4.64 10.46
C ASN A 85 -28.39 5.61 9.29
N ARG A 86 -27.64 5.52 8.19
CA ARG A 86 -27.80 6.38 7.01
C ARG A 86 -28.01 5.56 5.74
N PRO A 87 -29.12 4.82 5.61
CA PRO A 87 -29.33 3.89 4.46
C PRO A 87 -29.30 4.61 3.11
N GLU A 88 -29.76 5.84 3.02
CA GLU A 88 -29.76 6.68 1.81
C GLU A 88 -28.44 7.46 1.61
N GLY A 89 -27.48 7.34 2.54
CA GLY A 89 -26.20 8.03 2.46
C GLY A 89 -25.36 7.52 1.30
N PHE A 90 -24.86 8.42 0.47
CA PHE A 90 -24.01 8.08 -0.68
C PHE A 90 -22.63 7.58 -0.25
N GLY A 91 -22.08 8.17 0.82
CA GLY A 91 -20.75 7.81 1.33
C GLY A 91 -20.29 8.69 2.46
N VAL A 92 -19.05 8.51 2.83
CA VAL A 92 -18.40 9.31 3.87
C VAL A 92 -17.16 10.02 3.34
N VAL A 93 -16.72 11.06 4.05
CA VAL A 93 -15.38 11.64 3.90
C VAL A 93 -14.67 11.64 5.24
N THR A 94 -13.47 11.09 5.32
CA THR A 94 -12.63 11.11 6.52
C THR A 94 -11.82 12.40 6.56
N VAL A 95 -11.75 13.06 7.71
CA VAL A 95 -11.00 14.29 7.94
C VAL A 95 -10.28 14.18 9.29
N ASP A 96 -9.05 14.67 9.37
CA ASP A 96 -8.30 14.70 10.63
C ASP A 96 -8.68 15.96 11.46
N GLY A 97 -8.68 15.82 12.80
CA GLY A 97 -9.06 16.89 13.71
C GLY A 97 -7.97 17.95 13.96
N ASP A 98 -6.86 17.92 13.22
CA ASP A 98 -5.69 18.78 13.39
C ASP A 98 -5.72 20.08 12.55
N ASN A 99 -6.81 20.31 11.83
CA ASN A 99 -7.05 21.45 10.94
C ASN A 99 -6.06 21.57 9.77
N GLN A 100 -5.47 20.44 9.33
CA GLN A 100 -4.61 20.43 8.14
C GLN A 100 -5.38 20.24 6.82
N HIS A 101 -6.64 19.83 6.89
CA HIS A 101 -7.51 19.67 5.73
C HIS A 101 -8.48 20.84 5.57
N HIS A 102 -8.28 21.65 4.52
CA HIS A 102 -9.17 22.78 4.26
C HIS A 102 -10.57 22.29 3.85
N PRO A 103 -11.66 22.85 4.42
CA PRO A 103 -13.03 22.41 4.13
C PRO A 103 -13.41 22.45 2.64
N GLU A 104 -12.92 23.44 1.88
CA GLU A 104 -13.12 23.52 0.43
C GLU A 104 -12.52 22.33 -0.31
N ASP A 105 -11.32 21.86 0.10
CA ASP A 105 -10.67 20.70 -0.50
C ASP A 105 -11.43 19.41 -0.14
N THR A 106 -11.94 19.31 1.10
CA THR A 106 -12.84 18.24 1.54
C THR A 106 -14.08 18.19 0.66
N ARG A 107 -14.69 19.35 0.41
CA ARG A 107 -15.85 19.47 -0.49
C ARG A 107 -15.52 19.04 -1.92
N ARG A 108 -14.40 19.48 -2.48
CA ARG A 108 -13.95 19.08 -3.83
C ARG A 108 -13.78 17.58 -3.98
N CYS A 109 -13.21 16.91 -2.96
CA CYS A 109 -13.09 15.46 -2.93
C CYS A 109 -14.47 14.78 -2.94
N CYS A 110 -15.42 15.29 -2.17
CA CYS A 110 -16.80 14.78 -2.15
C CYS A 110 -17.53 15.00 -3.49
N GLU A 111 -17.41 16.19 -4.10
CA GLU A 111 -18.01 16.49 -5.40
C GLU A 111 -17.45 15.61 -6.51
N HIS A 112 -16.15 15.28 -6.44
CA HIS A 112 -15.51 14.33 -7.35
C HIS A 112 -16.05 12.90 -7.14
N MET A 113 -16.13 12.43 -5.90
CA MET A 113 -16.73 11.14 -5.56
C MET A 113 -18.17 11.02 -6.06
N LEU A 114 -18.99 12.05 -5.85
CA LEU A 114 -20.39 12.11 -6.36
C LEU A 114 -20.48 12.08 -7.88
N SER A 115 -19.42 12.51 -8.59
CA SER A 115 -19.40 12.53 -10.06
C SER A 115 -19.00 11.21 -10.67
N THR A 116 -18.07 10.51 -10.03
CA THR A 116 -17.39 9.33 -10.58
C THR A 116 -17.89 8.03 -9.95
N GLY A 117 -18.41 8.09 -8.72
CA GLY A 117 -18.68 6.91 -7.91
C GLY A 117 -17.41 6.22 -7.38
N HIS A 118 -16.24 6.80 -7.63
CA HIS A 118 -14.96 6.25 -7.16
C HIS A 118 -14.60 6.75 -5.76
N THR A 119 -13.79 5.99 -5.06
CA THR A 119 -13.09 6.51 -3.87
C THR A 119 -12.15 7.64 -4.27
N VAL A 120 -12.05 8.68 -3.47
CA VAL A 120 -11.18 9.83 -3.75
C VAL A 120 -10.17 10.01 -2.63
N LEU A 121 -8.89 10.13 -2.99
CA LEU A 121 -7.80 10.47 -2.10
C LEU A 121 -7.46 11.96 -2.28
N GLY A 122 -7.53 12.74 -1.20
CA GLY A 122 -7.06 14.12 -1.19
C GLY A 122 -5.54 14.15 -1.03
N CYS A 123 -4.80 14.37 -2.11
CA CYS A 123 -3.35 14.24 -2.15
C CYS A 123 -2.66 15.59 -2.06
N ARG A 124 -1.76 15.74 -1.07
CA ARG A 124 -0.92 16.93 -0.88
C ARG A 124 0.15 17.02 -1.96
N ASP A 125 0.59 18.23 -2.28
CA ASP A 125 1.68 18.46 -3.21
C ASP A 125 3.00 18.62 -2.44
N PHE A 126 3.82 17.57 -2.44
CA PHE A 126 5.12 17.54 -1.75
C PHE A 126 6.24 18.22 -2.54
N THR A 127 5.98 18.80 -3.73
CA THR A 127 6.99 19.51 -4.51
C THR A 127 7.14 20.97 -4.10
N MET A 128 6.20 21.51 -3.32
CA MET A 128 6.19 22.91 -2.87
C MET A 128 7.36 23.21 -1.92
N ASP A 129 7.94 24.42 -2.00
CA ASP A 129 9.14 24.80 -1.24
C ASP A 129 8.95 24.79 0.29
N HIS A 130 7.74 25.11 0.77
CA HIS A 130 7.42 25.14 2.21
C HIS A 130 7.26 23.74 2.84
N VAL A 131 7.31 22.67 2.04
CA VAL A 131 7.21 21.29 2.55
C VAL A 131 8.50 20.88 3.25
N PRO A 132 8.46 20.45 4.52
CA PRO A 132 9.62 19.98 5.23
C PRO A 132 10.32 18.83 4.49
N ALA A 133 11.67 18.88 4.38
CA ALA A 133 12.46 17.88 3.67
C ALA A 133 12.19 16.44 4.16
N ARG A 134 11.97 16.27 5.47
CA ARG A 134 11.62 14.99 6.09
C ARG A 134 10.29 14.43 5.57
N SER A 135 9.25 15.27 5.46
CA SER A 135 7.93 14.87 4.94
C SER A 135 8.01 14.51 3.46
N ARG A 136 8.74 15.33 2.67
CA ARG A 136 9.01 15.07 1.24
C ARG A 136 9.73 13.74 1.04
N PHE A 137 10.81 13.50 1.78
CA PHE A 137 11.55 12.24 1.70
C PHE A 137 10.71 11.04 2.12
N GLY A 138 9.97 11.14 3.24
CA GLY A 138 9.12 10.08 3.75
C GLY A 138 8.03 9.69 2.77
N ASN A 139 7.31 10.67 2.21
CA ASN A 139 6.26 10.39 1.23
C ASN A 139 6.84 9.83 -0.07
N HIS A 140 7.92 10.42 -0.61
CA HIS A 140 8.55 9.92 -1.83
C HIS A 140 9.01 8.47 -1.68
N THR A 141 9.66 8.14 -0.56
CA THR A 141 10.11 6.77 -0.27
C THR A 141 8.93 5.81 -0.17
N THR A 142 7.86 6.17 0.55
CA THR A 142 6.69 5.31 0.70
C THR A 142 5.96 5.14 -0.63
N SER A 143 5.78 6.20 -1.42
CA SER A 143 5.18 6.13 -2.76
C SER A 143 5.99 5.25 -3.71
N LEU A 144 7.32 5.34 -3.66
CA LEU A 144 8.22 4.46 -4.43
C LEU A 144 8.07 3.00 -4.01
N VAL A 145 8.01 2.73 -2.71
CA VAL A 145 7.80 1.39 -2.16
C VAL A 145 6.43 0.84 -2.59
N PHE A 146 5.35 1.62 -2.52
CA PHE A 146 4.05 1.23 -3.05
C PHE A 146 4.11 0.92 -4.55
N LYS A 147 4.76 1.79 -5.33
CA LYS A 147 4.94 1.57 -6.77
C LYS A 147 5.71 0.30 -7.08
N LEU A 148 6.80 0.01 -6.38
CA LEU A 148 7.66 -1.16 -6.65
C LEU A 148 7.05 -2.46 -6.09
N PHE A 149 6.60 -2.47 -4.84
CA PHE A 149 6.24 -3.68 -4.11
C PHE A 149 4.73 -3.98 -4.07
N VAL A 150 3.88 -2.97 -4.22
CA VAL A 150 2.42 -3.15 -4.34
C VAL A 150 1.96 -3.07 -5.80
N GLY A 151 2.68 -2.35 -6.63
CA GLY A 151 2.29 -2.12 -8.03
C GLY A 151 1.20 -1.07 -8.18
N MET A 152 1.06 -0.16 -7.21
CA MET A 152 0.15 1.00 -7.22
C MET A 152 0.95 2.30 -7.27
N THR A 153 0.51 3.25 -8.06
CA THR A 153 1.05 4.61 -8.05
C THR A 153 0.11 5.48 -7.23
N ILE A 154 0.57 6.00 -6.12
CA ILE A 154 -0.17 6.88 -5.20
C ILE A 154 0.77 8.04 -4.86
N SER A 155 0.30 9.28 -5.05
CA SER A 155 1.12 10.47 -4.84
C SER A 155 1.24 10.85 -3.35
N ASP A 156 0.21 10.57 -2.55
CA ASP A 156 0.21 10.73 -1.10
C ASP A 156 -0.36 9.49 -0.41
N THR A 157 0.53 8.64 0.08
CA THR A 157 0.14 7.38 0.75
C THR A 157 -0.30 7.56 2.20
N GLN A 158 -0.09 8.77 2.75
CA GLN A 158 -0.33 9.09 4.16
C GLN A 158 -1.50 10.07 4.37
N THR A 159 -2.25 10.39 3.31
CA THR A 159 -3.39 11.30 3.43
C THR A 159 -4.50 10.70 4.28
N GLY A 160 -5.00 11.50 5.24
CA GLY A 160 -6.20 11.19 6.03
C GLY A 160 -7.51 11.61 5.33
N LEU A 161 -7.44 12.52 4.33
CA LEU A 161 -8.60 12.99 3.58
C LEU A 161 -8.98 11.99 2.50
N ARG A 162 -10.08 11.25 2.72
CA ARG A 162 -10.57 10.22 1.81
C ARG A 162 -12.08 10.29 1.69
N ALA A 163 -12.60 10.52 0.50
CA ALA A 163 -14.03 10.41 0.23
C ALA A 163 -14.34 9.00 -0.30
N ILE A 164 -15.23 8.27 0.37
CA ILE A 164 -15.42 6.84 0.19
C ILE A 164 -16.90 6.55 -0.05
N PRO A 165 -17.28 5.98 -1.21
CA PRO A 165 -18.66 5.60 -1.50
C PRO A 165 -19.17 4.48 -0.57
N ARG A 166 -20.48 4.48 -0.27
CA ARG A 166 -21.12 3.46 0.57
C ARG A 166 -20.76 2.02 0.17
N ALA A 167 -20.81 1.71 -1.12
CA ALA A 167 -20.52 0.37 -1.63
C ALA A 167 -19.12 -0.13 -1.27
N VAL A 168 -18.17 0.78 -1.04
CA VAL A 168 -16.80 0.44 -0.65
C VAL A 168 -16.66 0.29 0.87
N LEU A 169 -17.48 1.00 1.66
CA LEU A 169 -17.40 0.96 3.12
C LEU A 169 -17.64 -0.43 3.70
N GLU A 170 -18.59 -1.19 3.15
CA GLU A 170 -18.88 -2.58 3.58
C GLU A 170 -17.64 -3.47 3.52
N GLU A 171 -16.81 -3.26 2.49
CA GLU A 171 -15.55 -3.98 2.36
C GLU A 171 -14.48 -3.45 3.33
N LEU A 172 -14.44 -2.14 3.56
CA LEU A 172 -13.40 -1.51 4.36
C LEU A 172 -13.54 -1.76 5.86
N VAL A 173 -14.76 -1.94 6.39
CA VAL A 173 -14.96 -2.28 7.81
C VAL A 173 -14.34 -3.61 8.21
N GLU A 174 -14.14 -4.52 7.24
CA GLU A 174 -13.52 -5.83 7.45
C GLU A 174 -11.99 -5.81 7.22
N VAL A 175 -11.41 -4.68 6.84
CA VAL A 175 -9.97 -4.56 6.65
C VAL A 175 -9.25 -4.60 8.01
N TYR A 176 -8.20 -5.42 8.07
CA TYR A 176 -7.38 -5.58 9.26
C TYR A 176 -6.67 -4.28 9.69
N GLY A 177 -6.49 -4.11 11.00
CA GLY A 177 -5.77 -3.01 11.62
C GLY A 177 -6.70 -2.06 12.38
N ASP A 178 -6.27 -1.63 13.57
CA ASP A 178 -7.05 -0.74 14.43
C ASP A 178 -6.36 0.60 14.67
N ARG A 179 -5.09 0.73 14.26
CA ARG A 179 -4.29 1.96 14.41
C ARG A 179 -3.97 2.57 13.05
N PHE A 180 -2.83 3.24 12.91
CA PHE A 180 -2.40 3.89 11.66
C PHE A 180 -2.19 2.93 10.49
N GLU A 181 -1.87 1.66 10.76
CA GLU A 181 -1.75 0.63 9.73
C GLU A 181 -3.06 0.38 8.96
N TYR A 182 -4.21 0.69 9.56
CA TYR A 182 -5.50 0.54 8.90
C TYR A 182 -5.61 1.38 7.61
N GLU A 183 -5.13 2.62 7.63
CA GLU A 183 -5.16 3.50 6.45
C GLU A 183 -4.29 2.96 5.31
N THR A 184 -3.15 2.33 5.66
CA THR A 184 -2.32 1.62 4.68
C THR A 184 -2.99 0.35 4.16
N ASN A 185 -3.63 -0.40 5.05
CA ASN A 185 -4.37 -1.61 4.67
C ASN A 185 -5.58 -1.29 3.77
N MET A 186 -6.24 -0.13 3.94
CA MET A 186 -7.25 0.33 2.98
C MET A 186 -6.67 0.50 1.58
N LEU A 187 -5.49 1.13 1.44
CA LEU A 187 -4.83 1.28 0.14
C LEU A 187 -4.46 -0.09 -0.46
N LEU A 188 -3.99 -1.03 0.35
CA LEU A 188 -3.73 -2.40 -0.10
C LEU A 188 -5.03 -3.12 -0.51
N ALA A 189 -6.14 -2.89 0.21
CA ALA A 189 -7.45 -3.42 -0.12
C ALA A 189 -7.95 -2.87 -1.46
N PHE A 190 -7.69 -1.61 -1.80
CA PHE A 190 -8.03 -1.06 -3.12
C PHE A 190 -7.39 -1.90 -4.24
N LYS A 191 -6.14 -2.30 -4.06
CA LYS A 191 -5.45 -3.16 -5.04
C LYS A 191 -6.01 -4.57 -5.08
N THR A 192 -6.16 -5.22 -3.93
CA THR A 192 -6.51 -6.64 -3.86
C THR A 192 -7.97 -6.92 -4.21
N ARG A 193 -8.86 -5.96 -3.93
CA ARG A 193 -10.30 -6.04 -4.19
C ARG A 193 -10.71 -5.34 -5.50
N GLY A 194 -9.79 -4.66 -6.16
CA GLY A 194 -10.07 -3.95 -7.41
C GLY A 194 -10.91 -2.68 -7.23
N ILE A 195 -10.87 -2.05 -6.06
CA ILE A 195 -11.60 -0.81 -5.75
C ILE A 195 -10.98 0.33 -6.56
N ALA A 196 -11.79 0.99 -7.38
CA ALA A 196 -11.37 2.15 -8.14
C ALA A 196 -11.18 3.37 -7.23
N PHE A 197 -10.11 4.12 -7.46
CA PHE A 197 -9.87 5.38 -6.76
C PHE A 197 -9.27 6.43 -7.68
N ASP A 198 -9.54 7.69 -7.37
CA ASP A 198 -9.00 8.87 -8.02
C ASP A 198 -8.23 9.72 -7.01
N GLU A 199 -7.29 10.53 -7.49
CA GLU A 199 -6.53 11.50 -6.69
C GLU A 199 -6.98 12.92 -7.02
N VAL A 200 -7.30 13.70 -5.97
CA VAL A 200 -7.60 15.12 -6.07
C VAL A 200 -6.51 15.89 -5.33
N LYS A 201 -5.83 16.81 -6.02
CA LYS A 201 -4.83 17.67 -5.37
C LYS A 201 -5.49 18.58 -4.35
N ILE A 202 -4.94 18.62 -3.15
CA ILE A 202 -5.38 19.47 -2.04
C ILE A 202 -4.25 20.40 -1.59
N ARG A 203 -4.59 21.43 -0.83
CA ARG A 203 -3.63 22.31 -0.19
C ARG A 203 -2.75 21.53 0.77
N THR A 204 -1.48 21.89 0.80
CA THR A 204 -0.52 21.29 1.73
C THR A 204 -0.33 22.27 2.88
N VAL A 205 -1.00 22.00 4.00
CA VAL A 205 -0.97 22.85 5.20
C VAL A 205 -0.15 22.16 6.28
N TYR A 206 0.84 22.86 6.82
CA TYR A 206 1.61 22.42 7.97
C TYR A 206 1.36 23.36 9.14
N ILE A 207 0.83 22.84 10.24
CA ILE A 207 0.60 23.57 11.48
C ILE A 207 1.62 23.08 12.49
N GLU A 208 2.41 24.00 13.09
CA GLU A 208 3.38 23.73 14.17
C GLU A 208 4.32 22.54 13.90
N GLU A 209 4.83 22.41 12.65
CA GLU A 209 5.72 21.31 12.26
C GLU A 209 5.19 19.90 12.60
N ASN A 210 3.87 19.70 12.62
CA ASN A 210 3.20 18.44 12.98
C ASN A 210 3.44 17.96 14.43
N LYS A 211 3.63 18.86 15.38
CA LYS A 211 3.81 18.52 16.81
C LYS A 211 2.61 17.79 17.43
N SER A 212 1.40 18.01 16.89
CA SER A 212 0.16 17.37 17.32
C SER A 212 -0.02 15.94 16.80
N SER A 213 0.90 15.40 15.98
CA SER A 213 0.77 14.06 15.42
C SER A 213 1.12 12.98 16.44
N HIS A 214 0.16 12.09 16.74
CA HIS A 214 0.37 10.89 17.57
C HIS A 214 1.13 9.76 16.85
N PHE A 215 1.61 10.00 15.61
CA PHE A 215 2.34 9.03 14.80
C PHE A 215 3.75 8.78 15.33
N ARG A 216 4.02 7.56 15.79
CA ARG A 216 5.36 7.12 16.23
C ARG A 216 6.20 6.71 15.04
N VAL A 217 7.02 7.64 14.53
CA VAL A 217 7.72 7.53 13.25
C VAL A 217 8.40 6.18 13.02
N ILE A 218 9.17 5.66 13.95
CA ILE A 218 9.90 4.39 13.78
C ILE A 218 8.95 3.20 13.89
N HIS A 219 8.14 3.15 14.93
CA HIS A 219 7.29 1.99 15.23
C HIS A 219 6.15 1.82 14.22
N ASP A 220 5.46 2.91 13.88
CA ASP A 220 4.32 2.86 12.96
C ASP A 220 4.80 2.69 11.52
N SER A 221 5.93 3.33 11.13
CA SER A 221 6.58 3.07 9.84
C SER A 221 7.00 1.60 9.69
N TRP A 222 7.57 0.99 10.72
CA TRP A 222 7.93 -0.43 10.68
C TRP A 222 6.71 -1.34 10.42
N ARG A 223 5.58 -1.06 11.07
CA ARG A 223 4.33 -1.80 10.83
C ARG A 223 3.87 -1.64 9.38
N ILE A 224 3.90 -0.42 8.86
CA ILE A 224 3.52 -0.12 7.47
C ILE A 224 4.44 -0.85 6.48
N TYR A 225 5.76 -0.71 6.64
CA TYR A 225 6.72 -1.36 5.74
C TYR A 225 6.66 -2.88 5.82
N LYS A 226 6.44 -3.46 7.00
CA LYS A 226 6.23 -4.91 7.14
C LYS A 226 5.05 -5.40 6.31
N LEU A 227 3.95 -4.66 6.29
CA LEU A 227 2.77 -4.99 5.48
C LEU A 227 3.07 -4.91 3.97
N ILE A 228 3.64 -3.79 3.52
CA ILE A 228 3.94 -3.56 2.11
C ILE A 228 4.95 -4.59 1.58
N LEU A 229 5.97 -4.90 2.38
CA LEU A 229 7.04 -5.82 2.00
C LEU A 229 6.70 -7.30 2.21
N ALA A 230 5.55 -7.63 2.81
CA ALA A 230 5.17 -9.02 3.08
C ALA A 230 5.19 -9.90 1.82
N HIS A 231 4.67 -9.40 0.69
CA HIS A 231 4.72 -10.12 -0.59
C HIS A 231 6.14 -10.29 -1.12
N PHE A 232 6.98 -9.28 -0.94
CA PHE A 232 8.39 -9.35 -1.32
C PHE A 232 9.16 -10.36 -0.47
N PHE A 233 8.92 -10.42 0.83
CA PHE A 233 9.52 -11.42 1.70
C PHE A 233 9.08 -12.85 1.34
N ARG A 234 7.79 -13.05 1.04
CA ARG A 234 7.31 -14.36 0.54
C ARG A 234 7.98 -14.73 -0.78
N TYR A 235 8.17 -13.78 -1.70
CA TYR A 235 8.87 -13.99 -2.95
C TYR A 235 10.35 -14.37 -2.74
N THR A 236 11.04 -13.67 -1.85
CA THR A 236 12.42 -13.99 -1.48
C THR A 236 12.53 -15.40 -0.89
N LEU A 237 11.62 -15.75 0.02
CA LEU A 237 11.58 -17.08 0.64
C LEU A 237 11.32 -18.18 -0.42
N SER A 238 10.38 -17.93 -1.34
CA SER A 238 10.13 -18.83 -2.49
C SER A 238 11.37 -19.03 -3.36
N SER A 239 12.13 -17.97 -3.61
CA SER A 239 13.38 -18.04 -4.40
C SER A 239 14.47 -18.80 -3.67
N VAL A 240 14.64 -18.60 -2.36
CA VAL A 240 15.59 -19.37 -1.54
C VAL A 240 15.20 -20.85 -1.49
N ALA A 241 13.92 -21.16 -1.28
CA ALA A 241 13.44 -22.54 -1.32
C ALA A 241 13.72 -23.22 -2.67
N SER A 242 13.49 -22.49 -3.78
CA SER A 242 13.77 -23.00 -5.12
C SER A 242 15.26 -23.23 -5.33
N PHE A 243 16.13 -22.39 -4.80
CA PHE A 243 17.58 -22.59 -4.84
C PHE A 243 18.00 -23.85 -4.08
N VAL A 244 17.44 -24.09 -2.90
CA VAL A 244 17.72 -25.31 -2.11
C VAL A 244 17.24 -26.56 -2.86
N ILE A 245 16.05 -26.51 -3.47
CA ILE A 245 15.51 -27.62 -4.28
C ILE A 245 16.38 -27.85 -5.51
N ASP A 246 16.80 -26.81 -6.23
CA ASP A 246 17.67 -26.89 -7.39
C ASP A 246 18.99 -27.60 -7.03
N SER A 247 19.67 -27.14 -5.99
CA SER A 247 20.93 -27.71 -5.51
C SER A 247 20.77 -29.16 -5.04
N GLY A 248 19.72 -29.47 -4.29
CA GLY A 248 19.40 -30.84 -3.87
C GLY A 248 19.10 -31.76 -5.04
N MET A 249 18.40 -31.28 -6.06
CA MET A 249 18.12 -32.06 -7.29
C MET A 249 19.38 -32.31 -8.12
N VAL A 250 20.26 -31.30 -8.23
CA VAL A 250 21.58 -31.53 -8.91
C VAL A 250 22.34 -32.65 -8.18
N TYR A 251 22.46 -32.57 -6.85
CA TYR A 251 23.13 -33.59 -6.06
C TYR A 251 22.50 -34.98 -6.24
N LEU A 252 21.17 -35.07 -6.17
CA LEU A 252 20.45 -36.33 -6.32
C LEU A 252 20.63 -36.94 -7.72
N LEU A 253 20.45 -36.14 -8.77
CA LEU A 253 20.59 -36.60 -10.14
C LEU A 253 22.03 -37.03 -10.46
N THR A 254 23.01 -36.30 -9.93
CA THR A 254 24.44 -36.68 -10.09
C THR A 254 24.77 -38.04 -9.43
N ARG A 255 24.04 -38.38 -8.36
CA ARG A 255 24.22 -39.68 -7.66
C ARG A 255 23.46 -40.83 -8.30
N LEU A 256 22.29 -40.57 -8.89
CA LEU A 256 21.38 -41.60 -9.36
C LEU A 256 21.55 -41.92 -10.85
N LEU A 257 22.01 -40.98 -11.66
CA LEU A 257 22.12 -41.20 -13.10
C LEU A 257 23.40 -41.95 -13.45
N PRO A 258 23.30 -43.04 -14.20
CA PRO A 258 24.46 -43.82 -14.64
C PRO A 258 25.09 -43.22 -15.90
N LEU A 259 25.43 -41.94 -15.86
CA LEU A 259 26.01 -41.19 -16.96
C LEU A 259 27.45 -40.78 -16.61
N ALA A 260 28.31 -40.66 -17.60
CA ALA A 260 29.67 -40.15 -17.45
C ALA A 260 29.71 -38.63 -17.77
N ASP A 261 30.73 -37.94 -17.22
CA ASP A 261 31.01 -36.55 -17.59
C ASP A 261 31.41 -36.44 -19.10
N PRO A 262 31.01 -35.34 -19.79
CA PRO A 262 30.27 -34.17 -19.28
C PRO A 262 28.74 -34.30 -19.32
N MET A 263 28.20 -35.42 -19.87
CA MET A 263 26.76 -35.62 -20.04
C MET A 263 26.04 -35.62 -18.68
N LEU A 264 26.63 -36.22 -17.66
CA LEU A 264 26.06 -36.22 -16.28
C LEU A 264 25.85 -34.79 -15.77
N GLY A 265 26.85 -33.92 -15.94
CA GLY A 265 26.77 -32.52 -15.53
C GLY A 265 25.66 -31.74 -16.25
N TYR A 266 25.52 -31.92 -17.55
CA TYR A 266 24.44 -31.26 -18.32
C TYR A 266 23.06 -31.77 -17.93
N VAL A 267 22.85 -33.05 -17.88
CA VAL A 267 21.54 -33.66 -17.58
C VAL A 267 21.11 -33.34 -16.15
N SER A 268 22.01 -33.44 -15.17
CA SER A 268 21.68 -33.11 -13.77
C SER A 268 21.34 -31.63 -13.57
N THR A 269 22.12 -30.73 -14.21
CA THR A 269 21.87 -29.29 -14.09
C THR A 269 20.56 -28.87 -14.78
N VAL A 270 20.34 -29.30 -16.03
CA VAL A 270 19.14 -28.96 -16.79
C VAL A 270 17.90 -29.59 -16.15
N GLY A 271 17.99 -30.86 -15.75
CA GLY A 271 16.89 -31.58 -15.10
C GLY A 271 16.49 -30.92 -13.76
N ALA A 272 17.48 -30.60 -12.91
CA ALA A 272 17.22 -29.88 -11.65
C ALA A 272 16.57 -28.53 -11.91
N ARG A 273 17.09 -27.76 -12.87
CA ARG A 273 16.52 -26.44 -13.23
C ARG A 273 15.11 -26.55 -13.76
N ALA A 274 14.79 -27.57 -14.56
CA ALA A 274 13.42 -27.79 -15.04
C ALA A 274 12.45 -28.04 -13.86
N VAL A 275 12.83 -28.94 -12.95
CA VAL A 275 12.01 -29.25 -11.77
C VAL A 275 11.87 -28.04 -10.83
N SER A 276 12.97 -27.40 -10.46
CA SER A 276 12.97 -26.27 -9.53
C SER A 276 12.19 -25.07 -10.08
N SER A 277 12.26 -24.81 -11.39
CA SER A 277 11.52 -23.71 -12.03
C SER A 277 10.00 -23.93 -12.02
N VAL A 278 9.54 -25.17 -12.21
CA VAL A 278 8.11 -25.51 -12.12
C VAL A 278 7.62 -25.35 -10.68
N ILE A 279 8.39 -25.81 -9.71
CA ILE A 279 8.05 -25.64 -8.29
C ILE A 279 7.99 -24.15 -7.92
N ASN A 280 9.00 -23.36 -8.33
CA ASN A 280 9.03 -21.91 -8.11
C ASN A 280 7.81 -21.22 -8.73
N PHE A 281 7.44 -21.60 -9.96
CA PHE A 281 6.24 -21.08 -10.59
C PHE A 281 4.99 -21.30 -9.73
N PHE A 282 4.77 -22.52 -9.22
CA PHE A 282 3.60 -22.83 -8.40
C PHE A 282 3.65 -22.15 -7.03
N MET A 283 4.80 -22.06 -6.40
CA MET A 283 5.01 -21.32 -5.16
C MET A 283 4.66 -19.83 -5.35
N ASN A 284 5.20 -19.21 -6.41
CA ASN A 284 4.91 -17.81 -6.72
C ASN A 284 3.44 -17.60 -7.04
N LYS A 285 2.83 -18.45 -7.86
CA LYS A 285 1.41 -18.34 -8.22
C LYS A 285 0.48 -18.47 -7.03
N LYS A 286 0.69 -19.48 -6.15
CA LYS A 286 -0.23 -19.83 -5.07
C LYS A 286 0.07 -19.14 -3.74
N LEU A 287 1.36 -19.02 -3.37
CA LEU A 287 1.76 -18.57 -2.03
C LEU A 287 2.21 -17.11 -2.00
N VAL A 288 2.82 -16.62 -3.09
CA VAL A 288 3.34 -15.25 -3.14
C VAL A 288 2.28 -14.28 -3.67
N PHE A 289 1.79 -14.55 -4.89
CA PHE A 289 0.90 -13.62 -5.61
C PHE A 289 -0.58 -14.00 -5.52
N GLU A 290 -0.92 -15.17 -4.99
CA GLU A 290 -2.31 -15.68 -4.83
C GLU A 290 -3.16 -15.48 -6.10
N SER A 291 -2.52 -15.75 -7.27
CA SER A 291 -3.04 -15.35 -8.57
C SER A 291 -4.18 -16.23 -9.07
N LYS A 292 -5.27 -15.59 -9.48
CA LYS A 292 -6.44 -16.23 -10.12
C LYS A 292 -6.28 -16.41 -11.64
N VAL A 293 -5.18 -15.97 -12.24
CA VAL A 293 -4.90 -16.17 -13.68
C VAL A 293 -4.82 -17.67 -14.01
N SER A 294 -5.35 -18.09 -15.16
CA SER A 294 -5.29 -19.49 -15.60
C SER A 294 -3.84 -19.99 -15.65
N THR A 295 -3.60 -21.22 -15.21
CA THR A 295 -2.25 -21.75 -15.00
C THR A 295 -1.44 -21.76 -16.29
N GLY A 296 -2.02 -22.18 -17.43
CA GLY A 296 -1.31 -22.19 -18.72
C GLY A 296 -0.86 -20.81 -19.17
N LYS A 297 -1.74 -19.79 -19.05
CA LYS A 297 -1.40 -18.41 -19.40
C LYS A 297 -0.32 -17.82 -18.51
N ALA A 298 -0.42 -18.07 -17.20
CA ALA A 298 0.58 -17.62 -16.24
C ALA A 298 1.93 -18.29 -16.46
N MET A 299 1.94 -19.59 -16.77
CA MET A 299 3.14 -20.37 -17.05
C MET A 299 3.85 -19.89 -18.34
N LEU A 300 3.09 -19.64 -19.41
CA LEU A 300 3.64 -19.08 -20.64
C LEU A 300 4.33 -17.74 -20.39
N ARG A 301 3.67 -16.84 -19.64
CA ARG A 301 4.24 -15.53 -19.28
C ARG A 301 5.45 -15.66 -18.36
N TYR A 302 5.43 -16.62 -17.43
CA TYR A 302 6.53 -16.88 -16.51
C TYR A 302 7.80 -17.29 -17.28
N TYR A 303 7.69 -18.22 -18.21
CA TYR A 303 8.84 -18.65 -19.01
C TYR A 303 9.24 -17.63 -20.07
N ALA A 304 8.30 -16.84 -20.61
CA ALA A 304 8.60 -15.70 -21.46
C ALA A 304 9.41 -14.60 -20.74
N LEU A 305 9.34 -14.53 -19.41
CA LEU A 305 10.20 -13.68 -18.59
C LEU A 305 11.53 -14.38 -18.23
N ALA A 306 11.45 -15.62 -17.75
CA ALA A 306 12.61 -16.33 -17.16
C ALA A 306 13.70 -16.66 -18.19
N LEU A 307 13.32 -17.08 -19.41
CA LEU A 307 14.28 -17.46 -20.44
C LEU A 307 15.12 -16.27 -20.96
N PRO A 308 14.51 -15.11 -21.33
CA PRO A 308 15.30 -13.95 -21.71
C PRO A 308 16.15 -13.39 -20.58
N GLN A 309 15.72 -13.55 -19.32
CA GLN A 309 16.45 -13.05 -18.15
C GLN A 309 17.85 -13.67 -18.04
N LEU A 310 18.03 -14.93 -18.41
CA LEU A 310 19.34 -15.58 -18.44
C LEU A 310 20.29 -14.90 -19.45
N LEU A 311 19.78 -14.56 -20.63
CA LEU A 311 20.55 -13.85 -21.65
C LEU A 311 20.92 -12.45 -21.20
N VAL A 312 19.94 -11.72 -20.67
CA VAL A 312 20.14 -10.35 -20.14
C VAL A 312 21.18 -10.34 -19.01
N GLN A 313 21.14 -11.32 -18.11
CA GLN A 313 22.12 -11.45 -17.02
C GLN A 313 23.55 -11.61 -17.58
N THR A 314 23.72 -12.50 -18.55
CA THR A 314 25.05 -12.78 -19.18
C THR A 314 25.57 -11.53 -19.89
N LEU A 315 24.71 -10.87 -20.70
CA LEU A 315 25.07 -9.67 -21.43
C LEU A 315 25.40 -8.49 -20.50
N ALA A 316 24.61 -8.31 -19.45
CA ALA A 316 24.83 -7.25 -18.46
C ALA A 316 26.16 -7.45 -17.71
N ASN A 317 26.47 -8.67 -17.29
CA ASN A 317 27.76 -8.97 -16.65
C ASN A 317 28.92 -8.68 -17.59
N GLN A 318 28.88 -9.20 -18.81
CA GLN A 318 29.98 -9.01 -19.79
C GLN A 318 30.13 -7.54 -20.18
N GLY A 319 29.01 -6.83 -20.42
CA GLY A 319 29.01 -5.39 -20.70
C GLY A 319 29.63 -4.56 -19.58
N LEU A 320 29.29 -4.86 -18.33
CA LEU A 320 29.87 -4.19 -17.17
C LEU A 320 31.35 -4.51 -16.99
N TYR A 321 31.78 -5.75 -17.20
CA TYR A 321 33.20 -6.09 -17.13
C TYR A 321 34.01 -5.32 -18.17
N THR A 322 33.50 -5.24 -19.41
CA THR A 322 34.16 -4.49 -20.48
C THR A 322 34.17 -2.97 -20.21
N LEU A 323 33.02 -2.41 -19.80
CA LEU A 323 32.88 -0.97 -19.52
C LEU A 323 33.80 -0.48 -18.40
N LEU A 324 33.96 -1.31 -17.35
CA LEU A 324 34.74 -0.97 -16.16
C LEU A 324 36.22 -1.47 -16.27
N GLY A 325 36.62 -2.09 -17.40
CA GLY A 325 37.95 -2.59 -17.59
C GLY A 325 38.37 -3.74 -16.67
N ILE A 326 37.40 -4.56 -16.22
CA ILE A 326 37.64 -5.62 -15.23
C ILE A 326 38.17 -6.88 -15.91
N THR A 327 39.40 -7.24 -15.57
CA THR A 327 40.10 -8.38 -16.10
C THR A 327 39.73 -9.69 -15.39
N GLU A 328 40.15 -10.83 -15.97
CA GLU A 328 39.89 -12.15 -15.39
C GLU A 328 40.59 -12.37 -14.06
N SER A 329 41.71 -11.70 -13.83
CA SER A 329 42.45 -11.76 -12.57
C SER A 329 41.73 -11.15 -11.39
N GLN A 330 40.71 -10.32 -11.64
CA GLN A 330 39.92 -9.62 -10.62
C GLN A 330 38.64 -10.39 -10.25
N ALA A 331 38.75 -11.66 -9.93
CA ALA A 331 37.63 -12.55 -9.66
C ALA A 331 36.66 -12.03 -8.59
N GLY A 332 37.17 -11.41 -7.51
CA GLY A 332 36.35 -10.84 -6.45
C GLY A 332 35.45 -9.72 -6.97
N LEU A 333 35.95 -8.81 -7.82
CA LEU A 333 35.19 -7.71 -8.39
C LEU A 333 34.16 -8.21 -9.41
N ARG A 334 34.51 -9.21 -10.21
CA ARG A 334 33.53 -9.89 -11.09
C ARG A 334 32.38 -10.52 -10.30
N THR A 335 32.71 -11.21 -9.20
CA THR A 335 31.67 -11.79 -8.32
C THR A 335 30.76 -10.71 -7.73
N LEU A 336 31.31 -9.60 -7.28
CA LEU A 336 30.51 -8.49 -6.74
C LEU A 336 29.56 -7.93 -7.79
N ILE A 337 30.03 -7.67 -9.02
CA ILE A 337 29.19 -7.20 -10.11
C ILE A 337 28.10 -8.21 -10.44
N HIS A 338 28.46 -9.48 -10.51
CA HIS A 338 27.48 -10.54 -10.74
C HIS A 338 26.36 -10.54 -9.70
N ILE A 339 26.70 -10.42 -8.42
CA ILE A 339 25.73 -10.32 -7.33
C ILE A 339 24.84 -9.07 -7.49
N LEU A 340 25.43 -7.93 -7.82
CA LEU A 340 24.67 -6.68 -8.04
C LEU A 340 23.68 -6.81 -9.21
N VAL A 341 24.13 -7.37 -10.35
CA VAL A 341 23.27 -7.65 -11.50
C VAL A 341 22.13 -8.61 -11.13
N MET A 342 22.44 -9.68 -10.38
CA MET A 342 21.42 -10.61 -9.90
C MET A 342 20.39 -9.92 -8.99
N CYS A 343 20.82 -9.05 -8.07
CA CYS A 343 19.91 -8.31 -7.20
C CYS A 343 18.97 -7.38 -8.00
N VAL A 344 19.50 -6.68 -9.00
CA VAL A 344 18.69 -5.81 -9.87
C VAL A 344 17.68 -6.64 -10.67
N LEU A 345 18.13 -7.74 -11.29
CA LEU A 345 17.25 -8.62 -12.06
C LEU A 345 16.19 -9.30 -11.18
N PHE A 346 16.52 -9.62 -9.94
CA PHE A 346 15.58 -10.16 -8.96
C PHE A 346 14.43 -9.17 -8.65
N LEU A 347 14.76 -7.89 -8.43
CA LEU A 347 13.77 -6.84 -8.21
C LEU A 347 12.90 -6.58 -9.46
N ILE A 348 13.52 -6.59 -10.65
CA ILE A 348 12.80 -6.47 -11.92
C ILE A 348 11.86 -7.67 -12.11
N SER A 349 12.36 -8.89 -11.88
CA SER A 349 11.57 -10.12 -11.97
C SER A 349 10.38 -10.12 -11.04
N PHE A 350 10.56 -9.72 -9.77
CA PHE A 350 9.46 -9.55 -8.82
C PHE A 350 8.39 -8.60 -9.36
N THR A 351 8.82 -7.42 -9.83
CA THR A 351 7.90 -6.39 -10.33
C THR A 351 7.14 -6.84 -11.58
N VAL A 352 7.81 -7.49 -12.52
CA VAL A 352 7.20 -8.01 -13.76
C VAL A 352 6.27 -9.18 -13.45
N GLN A 353 6.65 -10.09 -12.56
CA GLN A 353 5.79 -11.18 -12.14
C GLN A 353 4.51 -10.67 -11.48
N GLN A 354 4.60 -9.68 -10.60
CA GLN A 354 3.47 -9.07 -9.94
C GLN A 354 2.51 -8.36 -10.91
N ARG A 355 3.05 -7.61 -11.89
CA ARG A 355 2.26 -6.72 -12.76
C ARG A 355 1.78 -7.36 -14.05
N TRP A 356 2.45 -8.41 -14.50
CA TRP A 356 2.16 -9.01 -15.81
C TRP A 356 1.95 -10.52 -15.75
N VAL A 357 2.86 -11.28 -15.12
CA VAL A 357 2.78 -12.75 -15.13
C VAL A 357 1.53 -13.20 -14.36
N PHE A 358 1.36 -12.69 -13.14
CA PHE A 358 0.32 -13.09 -12.19
C PHE A 358 -0.81 -12.07 -12.02
N ALA A 359 -0.74 -10.93 -12.70
CA ALA A 359 -1.79 -9.93 -12.65
C ALA A 359 -3.03 -10.37 -13.44
N PRO A 360 -4.26 -10.17 -12.90
CA PRO A 360 -5.49 -10.35 -13.66
C PRO A 360 -5.47 -9.40 -14.88
N GLN A 361 -6.06 -9.83 -15.99
CA GLN A 361 -6.25 -8.91 -17.12
C GLN A 361 -7.35 -7.91 -16.73
N LYS A 362 -7.08 -6.61 -16.99
CA LYS A 362 -8.17 -5.64 -17.04
C LYS A 362 -9.12 -6.11 -18.14
N THR A 363 -10.30 -6.53 -17.78
CA THR A 363 -11.42 -6.65 -18.73
C THR A 363 -11.60 -5.24 -19.31
N LYS A 364 -11.44 -5.12 -20.66
CA LYS A 364 -11.76 -3.88 -21.38
C LYS A 364 -13.25 -3.63 -21.30
#